data_c42eb2c86b2983fe8f7494465b526403
#
_entry.id   c42eb2c86b2983fe8f7494465b526403
#
_cell.length_a   1.000
_cell.length_b   1.000
_cell.length_c   1.000
_cell.angle_alpha   90.00
_cell.angle_beta   90.00
_cell.angle_gamma   90.00
#
_symmetry.space_group_name_H-M   'P 1'
#
loop_
_entity.id
_entity.type
_entity.pdbx_description
1 polymer ?
#
loop_
_entity_poly.entity_id
_entity_poly.type
_entity_poly.pdbx_seq_one_letter_code
_entity_poly.pdbx_strand_id
1 'polypeptide(L)'
;MTGPATASALPAQTDAVVIGAGPVGLFQVFQLGLQGLSAHVIDALPQPGGQCAELYGDKPIYDIPAIAACTGHDLTERLCAQIAPFAPAWHLGQQVDTVAALDQGGFLVVTARGTRLHARCVFIASGVGAFMPRQLKLPGLEAFEGRQLHYHLDDNTSLAGRHIVIHGGGESAVRQAIACALAPEAIRAARITLLHRRDVFDASPKQLDELQALRAAGRIQVAIGMPGRVVQQQGRLTALELTNPEGQAVELPLDMLLVRLGLVPRLGPIADWGLQLERKQLVVDGATFATSTPGIYAVGDAITYPGKRKLIVSGFHEATLAAFGAAEWLAGTRLPLEYTTSSERLQTLLGRRG
;
A
#
# COMPACT_ATOMS: atom_id res chain seq x y z
N MET A 1 2.31 -19.16 -39.04
CA MET A 1 2.75 -17.74 -39.06
C MET A 1 3.04 -17.34 -37.64
N THR A 2 4.30 -17.36 -37.26
CA THR A 2 4.77 -16.91 -35.95
C THR A 2 4.82 -15.39 -35.97
N GLY A 3 3.98 -14.74 -35.17
CA GLY A 3 4.00 -13.29 -34.96
C GLY A 3 5.35 -12.85 -34.38
N PRO A 4 5.82 -11.62 -34.69
CA PRO A 4 7.10 -11.14 -34.19
C PRO A 4 7.05 -11.04 -32.68
N ALA A 5 8.01 -11.69 -32.01
CA ALA A 5 8.30 -11.46 -30.61
C ALA A 5 8.57 -9.96 -30.42
N THR A 6 7.75 -9.29 -29.64
CA THR A 6 7.98 -7.89 -29.22
C THR A 6 9.38 -7.83 -28.61
N ALA A 7 10.29 -7.10 -29.25
CA ALA A 7 11.61 -6.83 -28.73
C ALA A 7 11.43 -6.22 -27.32
N SER A 8 11.89 -6.95 -26.31
CA SER A 8 11.89 -6.47 -24.93
C SER A 8 12.77 -5.21 -24.89
N ALA A 9 12.15 -4.06 -24.69
CA ALA A 9 12.89 -2.80 -24.48
C ALA A 9 13.92 -3.02 -23.37
N LEU A 10 15.14 -2.49 -23.57
CA LEU A 10 16.18 -2.54 -22.55
C LEU A 10 15.64 -1.92 -21.25
N PRO A 11 15.95 -2.49 -20.08
CA PRO A 11 15.50 -1.93 -18.81
C PRO A 11 16.06 -0.51 -18.62
N ALA A 12 15.24 0.42 -18.15
CA ALA A 12 15.68 1.76 -17.80
C ALA A 12 16.73 1.68 -16.69
N GLN A 13 17.83 2.44 -16.82
CA GLN A 13 18.92 2.45 -15.83
C GLN A 13 18.72 3.56 -14.81
N THR A 14 19.04 3.29 -13.54
CA THR A 14 19.01 4.27 -12.44
C THR A 14 20.05 3.89 -11.39
N ASP A 15 20.45 4.87 -10.57
CA ASP A 15 21.32 4.57 -9.43
C ASP A 15 20.57 3.78 -8.35
N ALA A 16 19.32 4.16 -8.06
CA ALA A 16 18.54 3.55 -7.00
C ALA A 16 17.10 3.25 -7.40
N VAL A 17 16.56 2.14 -6.88
CA VAL A 17 15.11 1.87 -6.84
C VAL A 17 14.67 1.92 -5.39
N VAL A 18 13.67 2.75 -5.07
CA VAL A 18 13.02 2.81 -3.76
C VAL A 18 11.68 2.12 -3.84
N ILE A 19 11.50 1.05 -3.06
CA ILE A 19 10.28 0.23 -3.00
C ILE A 19 9.45 0.67 -1.81
N GLY A 20 8.39 1.41 -2.07
CA GLY A 20 7.50 2.04 -1.10
C GLY A 20 7.59 3.56 -1.13
N ALA A 21 6.46 4.23 -1.38
CA ALA A 21 6.29 5.69 -1.41
C ALA A 21 5.63 6.23 -0.13
N GLY A 22 5.76 5.52 1.00
CA GLY A 22 5.40 6.03 2.31
C GLY A 22 6.36 7.12 2.78
N PRO A 23 6.11 7.76 3.95
CA PRO A 23 6.94 8.87 4.44
C PRO A 23 8.45 8.57 4.46
N VAL A 24 8.83 7.36 4.88
CA VAL A 24 10.24 6.94 4.94
C VAL A 24 10.82 6.74 3.55
N GLY A 25 10.07 6.15 2.60
CA GLY A 25 10.52 6.00 1.21
C GLY A 25 10.67 7.34 0.49
N LEU A 26 9.75 8.27 0.71
CA LEU A 26 9.88 9.63 0.18
C LEU A 26 11.12 10.33 0.75
N PHE A 27 11.36 10.23 2.05
CA PHE A 27 12.56 10.80 2.66
C PHE A 27 13.84 10.09 2.22
N GLN A 28 13.77 8.78 1.91
CA GLN A 28 14.88 8.04 1.31
C GLN A 28 15.29 8.65 -0.04
N VAL A 29 14.30 9.00 -0.89
CA VAL A 29 14.56 9.69 -2.17
C VAL A 29 15.27 11.02 -1.93
N PHE A 30 14.84 11.80 -0.92
CA PHE A 30 15.49 13.05 -0.56
C PHE A 30 16.97 12.84 -0.20
N GLN A 31 17.24 11.88 0.65
CA GLN A 31 18.61 11.58 1.10
C GLN A 31 19.49 11.06 -0.05
N LEU A 32 18.95 10.23 -0.96
CA LEU A 32 19.66 9.80 -2.16
C LEU A 32 19.98 10.98 -3.08
N GLY A 33 19.03 11.88 -3.29
CA GLY A 33 19.24 13.09 -4.08
C GLY A 33 20.35 13.98 -3.54
N LEU A 34 20.46 14.11 -2.20
CA LEU A 34 21.60 14.83 -1.58
C LEU A 34 22.94 14.15 -1.83
N GLN A 35 22.98 12.82 -1.99
CA GLN A 35 24.18 12.09 -2.41
C GLN A 35 24.45 12.19 -3.92
N GLY A 36 23.55 12.82 -4.70
CA GLY A 36 23.63 12.92 -6.16
C GLY A 36 23.22 11.64 -6.89
N LEU A 37 22.45 10.78 -6.21
CA LEU A 37 21.94 9.51 -6.77
C LEU A 37 20.52 9.70 -7.32
N SER A 38 20.31 9.30 -8.57
CA SER A 38 18.99 9.25 -9.20
C SER A 38 18.15 8.11 -8.60
N ALA A 39 16.83 8.31 -8.49
CA ALA A 39 15.94 7.30 -7.94
C ALA A 39 14.67 7.09 -8.75
N HIS A 40 14.26 5.84 -8.91
CA HIS A 40 12.92 5.43 -9.30
C HIS A 40 12.15 4.96 -8.05
N VAL A 41 10.90 5.38 -7.92
CA VAL A 41 10.02 5.03 -6.81
C VAL A 41 8.92 4.10 -7.30
N ILE A 42 8.78 2.93 -6.67
CA ILE A 42 7.74 1.95 -6.99
C ILE A 42 6.84 1.79 -5.77
N ASP A 43 5.53 1.90 -5.95
CA ASP A 43 4.56 1.60 -4.88
C ASP A 43 3.36 0.83 -5.44
N ALA A 44 2.86 -0.11 -4.63
CA ALA A 44 1.65 -0.87 -4.95
C ALA A 44 0.38 -0.01 -4.95
N LEU A 45 0.38 1.10 -4.19
CA LEU A 45 -0.71 2.06 -4.16
C LEU A 45 -0.66 2.99 -5.38
N PRO A 46 -1.81 3.49 -5.85
CA PRO A 46 -1.89 4.40 -7.00
C PRO A 46 -1.41 5.82 -6.69
N GLN A 47 -1.15 6.14 -5.42
CA GLN A 47 -0.69 7.45 -4.96
C GLN A 47 0.36 7.30 -3.85
N PRO A 48 1.25 8.29 -3.67
CA PRO A 48 2.22 8.29 -2.58
C PRO A 48 1.55 8.52 -1.22
N GLY A 49 2.29 8.22 -0.13
CA GLY A 49 1.88 8.43 1.24
C GLY A 49 1.79 7.15 2.07
N GLY A 50 1.68 5.98 1.42
CA GLY A 50 1.66 4.68 2.10
C GLY A 50 0.60 4.60 3.19
N GLN A 51 0.94 4.00 4.35
CA GLN A 51 0.02 3.82 5.48
C GLN A 51 -0.59 5.13 5.97
N CYS A 52 0.20 6.21 5.99
CA CYS A 52 -0.25 7.49 6.55
C CYS A 52 -1.40 8.08 5.75
N ALA A 53 -1.32 8.06 4.43
CA ALA A 53 -2.40 8.55 3.58
C ALA A 53 -3.57 7.55 3.47
N GLU A 54 -3.28 6.25 3.36
CA GLU A 54 -4.30 5.23 3.09
C GLU A 54 -5.16 4.89 4.32
N LEU A 55 -4.55 4.76 5.51
CA LEU A 55 -5.25 4.25 6.70
C LEU A 55 -5.75 5.37 7.63
N TYR A 56 -5.07 6.50 7.65
CA TYR A 56 -5.37 7.58 8.59
C TYR A 56 -4.98 8.97 8.04
N GLY A 57 -5.24 9.16 6.72
CA GLY A 57 -4.87 10.37 6.00
C GLY A 57 -5.28 11.68 6.66
N ASP A 58 -6.44 11.72 7.31
CA ASP A 58 -6.98 12.90 7.99
C ASP A 58 -6.71 12.92 9.51
N LYS A 59 -6.08 11.86 10.07
CA LYS A 59 -5.76 11.83 11.51
C LYS A 59 -4.52 12.67 11.80
N PRO A 60 -4.51 13.41 12.92
CA PRO A 60 -3.36 14.23 13.28
C PRO A 60 -2.19 13.38 13.76
N ILE A 61 -1.00 13.74 13.31
CA ILE A 61 0.31 13.20 13.70
C ILE A 61 1.03 14.31 14.47
N TYR A 62 1.59 14.00 15.63
CA TYR A 62 2.18 14.99 16.54
C TYR A 62 3.68 14.78 16.78
N ASP A 63 4.25 13.68 16.29
CA ASP A 63 5.63 13.25 16.56
C ASP A 63 6.57 13.43 15.36
N ILE A 64 6.25 14.38 14.48
CA ILE A 64 7.16 14.81 13.40
C ILE A 64 7.96 16.02 13.88
N PRO A 65 9.30 15.96 13.91
CA PRO A 65 10.14 17.07 14.36
C PRO A 65 9.81 18.38 13.64
N ALA A 66 9.75 19.46 14.41
CA ALA A 66 9.43 20.82 13.95
C ALA A 66 8.03 21.03 13.34
N ILE A 67 7.16 20.04 13.38
CA ILE A 67 5.76 20.15 12.98
C ILE A 67 4.89 19.82 14.19
N ALA A 68 4.24 20.83 14.76
CA ALA A 68 3.42 20.66 15.97
C ALA A 68 2.25 19.69 15.78
N ALA A 69 1.64 19.72 14.60
CA ALA A 69 0.63 18.77 14.14
C ALA A 69 0.55 18.81 12.62
N CYS A 70 0.36 17.66 12.00
CA CYS A 70 0.02 17.52 10.58
C CYS A 70 -0.85 16.28 10.38
N THR A 71 -1.60 16.23 9.29
CA THR A 71 -2.28 15.01 8.87
C THR A 71 -1.34 14.10 8.08
N GLY A 72 -1.77 12.84 7.81
CA GLY A 72 -1.03 11.95 6.93
C GLY A 72 -0.92 12.51 5.50
N HIS A 73 -1.95 13.20 5.01
CA HIS A 73 -1.94 13.89 3.72
C HIS A 73 -0.98 15.07 3.72
N ASP A 74 -1.04 15.96 4.73
CA ASP A 74 -0.12 17.11 4.85
C ASP A 74 1.35 16.67 4.87
N LEU A 75 1.67 15.60 5.62
CA LEU A 75 3.02 15.07 5.68
C LEU A 75 3.48 14.55 4.30
N THR A 76 2.61 13.84 3.60
CA THR A 76 2.89 13.31 2.26
C THR A 76 3.17 14.45 1.27
N GLU A 77 2.31 15.47 1.24
CA GLU A 77 2.48 16.64 0.36
C GLU A 77 3.80 17.36 0.61
N ARG A 78 4.15 17.59 1.87
CA ARG A 78 5.41 18.22 2.27
C ARG A 78 6.63 17.40 1.84
N LEU A 79 6.60 16.07 2.01
CA LEU A 79 7.68 15.19 1.56
C LEU A 79 7.77 15.13 0.03
N CYS A 80 6.66 15.09 -0.69
CA CYS A 80 6.64 15.18 -2.16
C CYS A 80 7.23 16.51 -2.65
N ALA A 81 6.89 17.63 -2.02
CA ALA A 81 7.48 18.92 -2.33
C ALA A 81 8.99 18.96 -2.03
N GLN A 82 9.43 18.29 -0.95
CA GLN A 82 10.84 18.22 -0.56
C GLN A 82 11.70 17.45 -1.58
N ILE A 83 11.15 16.41 -2.21
CA ILE A 83 11.88 15.61 -3.22
C ILE A 83 11.76 16.14 -4.64
N ALA A 84 10.89 17.13 -4.90
CA ALA A 84 10.63 17.66 -6.23
C ALA A 84 11.91 18.11 -6.99
N PRO A 85 12.93 18.72 -6.36
CA PRO A 85 14.18 19.09 -7.04
C PRO A 85 14.94 17.90 -7.63
N PHE A 86 14.77 16.70 -7.11
CA PHE A 86 15.46 15.48 -7.56
C PHE A 86 14.72 14.72 -8.64
N ALA A 87 13.48 15.16 -8.99
CA ALA A 87 12.65 14.64 -10.09
C ALA A 87 12.63 13.10 -10.18
N PRO A 88 12.28 12.36 -9.10
CA PRO A 88 12.26 10.91 -9.15
C PRO A 88 11.25 10.40 -10.17
N ALA A 89 11.57 9.28 -10.84
CA ALA A 89 10.62 8.62 -11.73
C ALA A 89 9.63 7.75 -10.92
N TRP A 90 8.34 7.88 -11.20
CA TRP A 90 7.27 7.22 -10.44
C TRP A 90 6.71 6.00 -11.16
N HIS A 91 6.53 4.90 -10.43
CA HIS A 91 5.87 3.68 -10.87
C HIS A 91 4.82 3.28 -9.83
N LEU A 92 3.72 4.04 -9.78
CA LEU A 92 2.64 3.84 -8.83
C LEU A 92 1.63 2.79 -9.32
N GLY A 93 0.88 2.18 -8.40
CA GLY A 93 -0.05 1.10 -8.69
C GLY A 93 0.64 -0.18 -9.19
N GLN A 94 1.92 -0.39 -8.84
CA GLN A 94 2.71 -1.53 -9.26
C GLN A 94 3.44 -2.14 -8.06
N GLN A 95 3.28 -3.43 -7.86
CA GLN A 95 4.06 -4.16 -6.86
C GLN A 95 5.34 -4.70 -7.50
N VAL A 96 6.47 -4.59 -6.78
CA VAL A 96 7.70 -5.29 -7.19
C VAL A 96 7.52 -6.77 -6.94
N ASP A 97 7.74 -7.55 -7.99
CA ASP A 97 7.64 -9.01 -7.99
C ASP A 97 9.00 -9.65 -7.72
N THR A 98 10.02 -9.24 -8.47
CA THR A 98 11.36 -9.79 -8.33
C THR A 98 12.45 -8.73 -8.25
N VAL A 99 13.48 -9.04 -7.47
CA VAL A 99 14.76 -8.33 -7.41
C VAL A 99 15.85 -9.37 -7.58
N ALA A 100 16.57 -9.33 -8.70
CA ALA A 100 17.61 -10.28 -9.03
C ALA A 100 18.94 -9.58 -9.25
N ALA A 101 20.01 -10.07 -8.62
CA ALA A 101 21.36 -9.58 -8.90
C ALA A 101 21.79 -9.91 -10.34
N LEU A 102 22.53 -9.00 -10.96
CA LEU A 102 23.06 -9.17 -12.32
C LEU A 102 24.57 -9.46 -12.28
N ASP A 103 25.05 -10.32 -13.19
CA ASP A 103 26.47 -10.69 -13.28
C ASP A 103 27.39 -9.49 -13.53
N GLN A 104 26.88 -8.48 -14.27
CA GLN A 104 27.60 -7.23 -14.54
C GLN A 104 27.48 -6.20 -13.40
N GLY A 105 26.88 -6.58 -12.28
CA GLY A 105 26.64 -5.72 -11.13
C GLY A 105 25.28 -5.01 -11.16
N GLY A 106 24.80 -4.63 -9.97
CA GLY A 106 23.47 -4.06 -9.77
C GLY A 106 22.36 -5.11 -9.80
N PHE A 107 21.12 -4.65 -9.98
CA PHE A 107 19.92 -5.45 -9.82
C PHE A 107 18.94 -5.24 -10.97
N LEU A 108 18.34 -6.31 -11.45
CA LEU A 108 17.12 -6.23 -12.26
C LEU A 108 15.91 -6.25 -11.32
N VAL A 109 15.16 -5.16 -11.33
CA VAL A 109 13.90 -5.04 -10.59
C VAL A 109 12.74 -5.17 -11.58
N VAL A 110 11.82 -6.09 -11.31
CA VAL A 110 10.65 -6.35 -12.17
C VAL A 110 9.38 -6.19 -11.35
N THR A 111 8.40 -5.47 -11.89
CA THR A 111 7.09 -5.33 -11.28
C THR A 111 6.08 -6.33 -11.85
N ALA A 112 5.00 -6.59 -11.12
CA ALA A 112 3.89 -7.44 -11.57
C ALA A 112 3.20 -6.92 -12.86
N ARG A 113 3.41 -5.65 -13.23
CA ARG A 113 2.95 -5.07 -14.51
C ARG A 113 3.97 -5.15 -15.64
N GLY A 114 5.13 -5.79 -15.39
CA GLY A 114 6.17 -5.97 -16.41
C GLY A 114 7.14 -4.80 -16.56
N THR A 115 7.06 -3.76 -15.72
CA THR A 115 8.10 -2.71 -15.67
C THR A 115 9.43 -3.33 -15.26
N ARG A 116 10.50 -3.03 -16.00
CA ARG A 116 11.85 -3.57 -15.78
C ARG A 116 12.84 -2.42 -15.60
N LEU A 117 13.55 -2.42 -14.48
CA LEU A 117 14.55 -1.41 -14.15
C LEU A 117 15.88 -2.09 -13.82
N HIS A 118 16.98 -1.49 -14.29
CA HIS A 118 18.34 -1.85 -13.87
C HIS A 118 18.81 -0.80 -12.86
N ALA A 119 18.93 -1.20 -11.61
CA ALA A 119 19.35 -0.33 -10.52
C ALA A 119 20.73 -0.75 -9.99
N ARG A 120 21.56 0.24 -9.62
CA ARG A 120 22.83 -0.03 -8.95
C ARG A 120 22.62 -0.48 -7.52
N CYS A 121 21.60 0.06 -6.83
CA CYS A 121 21.18 -0.36 -5.50
C CYS A 121 19.66 -0.30 -5.34
N VAL A 122 19.14 -1.02 -4.32
CA VAL A 122 17.72 -1.14 -4.02
C VAL A 122 17.46 -0.78 -2.57
N PHE A 123 16.41 0.01 -2.31
CA PHE A 123 15.96 0.43 -0.98
C PHE A 123 14.56 -0.09 -0.71
N ILE A 124 14.40 -0.93 0.30
CA ILE A 124 13.11 -1.48 0.70
C ILE A 124 12.54 -0.60 1.82
N ALA A 125 11.57 0.25 1.47
CA ALA A 125 10.83 1.12 2.38
C ALA A 125 9.33 0.75 2.43
N SER A 126 9.04 -0.54 2.27
CA SER A 126 7.69 -1.09 2.09
C SER A 126 6.81 -1.06 3.36
N GLY A 127 7.29 -0.48 4.45
CA GLY A 127 6.58 -0.44 5.73
C GLY A 127 6.31 -1.86 6.26
N VAL A 128 5.08 -2.15 6.65
CA VAL A 128 4.67 -3.50 7.08
C VAL A 128 4.35 -4.43 5.90
N GLY A 129 4.68 -4.02 4.68
CA GLY A 129 4.37 -4.70 3.42
C GLY A 129 3.15 -4.12 2.71
N ALA A 130 2.82 -4.66 1.55
CA ALA A 130 1.65 -4.23 0.80
C ALA A 130 0.37 -4.51 1.61
N PHE A 131 -0.50 -3.50 1.67
CA PHE A 131 -1.81 -3.64 2.29
C PHE A 131 -2.74 -4.38 1.34
N MET A 132 -2.98 -5.64 1.65
CA MET A 132 -3.92 -6.46 0.90
C MET A 132 -5.25 -6.53 1.63
N PRO A 133 -6.38 -6.44 0.91
CA PRO A 133 -7.68 -6.68 1.53
C PRO A 133 -7.69 -8.02 2.26
N ARG A 134 -8.21 -8.02 3.49
CA ARG A 134 -8.44 -9.27 4.21
C ARG A 134 -9.47 -10.09 3.47
N GLN A 135 -9.03 -11.23 2.96
CA GLN A 135 -9.89 -12.15 2.22
C GLN A 135 -10.89 -12.83 3.14
N LEU A 136 -12.12 -12.98 2.67
CA LEU A 136 -13.10 -13.87 3.26
C LEU A 136 -12.81 -15.29 2.78
N LYS A 137 -12.39 -16.16 3.70
CA LYS A 137 -12.00 -17.54 3.38
C LYS A 137 -13.21 -18.44 3.51
N LEU A 138 -13.92 -18.66 2.41
CA LEU A 138 -14.96 -19.66 2.28
C LEU A 138 -14.62 -20.55 1.08
N PRO A 139 -14.71 -21.90 1.22
CA PRO A 139 -14.43 -22.82 0.11
C PRO A 139 -15.28 -22.49 -1.13
N GLY A 140 -14.63 -22.32 -2.28
CA GLY A 140 -15.25 -22.03 -3.56
C GLY A 140 -15.61 -20.56 -3.81
N LEU A 141 -15.40 -19.66 -2.84
CA LEU A 141 -15.69 -18.23 -3.01
C LEU A 141 -14.72 -17.55 -3.98
N GLU A 142 -13.48 -18.00 -4.03
CA GLU A 142 -12.42 -17.50 -4.90
C GLU A 142 -12.77 -17.57 -6.39
N ALA A 143 -13.59 -18.52 -6.79
CA ALA A 143 -14.05 -18.68 -8.19
C ALA A 143 -14.87 -17.48 -8.71
N PHE A 144 -15.37 -16.62 -7.82
CA PHE A 144 -16.19 -15.46 -8.15
C PHE A 144 -15.43 -14.13 -8.13
N GLU A 145 -14.14 -14.15 -7.78
CA GLU A 145 -13.31 -12.94 -7.70
C GLU A 145 -13.23 -12.22 -9.05
N GLY A 146 -13.36 -10.89 -9.02
CA GLY A 146 -13.41 -10.03 -10.21
C GLY A 146 -14.74 -10.06 -10.97
N ARG A 147 -15.69 -10.96 -10.62
CA ARG A 147 -17.01 -11.04 -11.26
C ARG A 147 -18.16 -10.68 -10.32
N GLN A 148 -18.28 -11.40 -9.20
CA GLN A 148 -19.32 -11.22 -8.19
C GLN A 148 -18.72 -11.03 -6.78
N LEU A 149 -17.46 -11.40 -6.57
CA LEU A 149 -16.69 -11.11 -5.36
C LEU A 149 -15.71 -10.00 -5.66
N HIS A 150 -15.78 -8.92 -4.89
CA HIS A 150 -14.91 -7.77 -5.01
C HIS A 150 -14.34 -7.37 -3.64
N TYR A 151 -13.12 -6.88 -3.63
CA TYR A 151 -12.47 -6.26 -2.46
C TYR A 151 -12.37 -4.75 -2.64
N HIS A 152 -12.42 -4.26 -3.88
CA HIS A 152 -12.56 -2.86 -4.28
C HIS A 152 -13.65 -2.77 -5.34
N LEU A 153 -14.30 -1.62 -5.44
CA LEU A 153 -15.16 -1.31 -6.57
C LEU A 153 -14.39 -0.38 -7.50
N ASP A 154 -14.24 -0.79 -8.74
CA ASP A 154 -13.74 0.08 -9.79
C ASP A 154 -14.86 1.01 -10.26
N ASP A 155 -14.49 2.18 -10.79
CA ASP A 155 -15.46 3.19 -11.29
C ASP A 155 -16.41 2.62 -12.37
N ASN A 156 -15.96 1.59 -13.07
CA ASN A 156 -16.74 0.91 -14.12
C ASN A 156 -17.64 -0.23 -13.59
N THR A 157 -17.62 -0.52 -12.28
CA THR A 157 -18.43 -1.62 -11.72
C THR A 157 -19.89 -1.20 -11.67
N SER A 158 -20.73 -1.78 -12.53
CA SER A 158 -22.16 -1.51 -12.53
C SER A 158 -22.83 -2.13 -11.30
N LEU A 159 -23.49 -1.31 -10.50
CA LEU A 159 -24.28 -1.73 -9.33
C LEU A 159 -25.80 -1.72 -9.62
N ALA A 160 -26.22 -1.10 -10.72
CA ALA A 160 -27.62 -0.89 -11.05
C ALA A 160 -28.42 -2.20 -11.08
N GLY A 161 -29.56 -2.20 -10.39
CA GLY A 161 -30.47 -3.35 -10.35
C GLY A 161 -30.01 -4.56 -9.53
N ARG A 162 -28.81 -4.50 -8.90
CA ARG A 162 -28.22 -5.63 -8.15
C ARG A 162 -28.52 -5.57 -6.66
N HIS A 163 -28.57 -6.72 -6.02
CA HIS A 163 -28.50 -6.87 -4.59
C HIS A 163 -27.02 -6.99 -4.18
N ILE A 164 -26.51 -5.98 -3.47
CA ILE A 164 -25.13 -5.92 -3.03
C ILE A 164 -25.06 -6.23 -1.54
N VAL A 165 -24.26 -7.20 -1.18
CA VAL A 165 -23.91 -7.49 0.20
C VAL A 165 -22.50 -6.94 0.48
N ILE A 166 -22.37 -6.03 1.46
CA ILE A 166 -21.11 -5.47 1.91
C ILE A 166 -20.76 -6.14 3.25
N HIS A 167 -19.70 -6.94 3.27
CA HIS A 167 -19.30 -7.67 4.47
C HIS A 167 -18.17 -6.95 5.20
N GLY A 168 -18.46 -6.45 6.39
CA GLY A 168 -17.54 -5.75 7.28
C GLY A 168 -18.24 -4.90 8.31
N GLY A 169 -17.52 -4.53 9.38
CA GLY A 169 -18.08 -3.70 10.48
C GLY A 169 -17.27 -2.45 10.79
N GLY A 170 -16.18 -2.21 10.05
CA GLY A 170 -15.35 -1.01 10.23
C GLY A 170 -15.74 0.14 9.32
N GLU A 171 -15.07 1.29 9.48
CA GLU A 171 -15.33 2.53 8.77
C GLU A 171 -15.42 2.37 7.25
N SER A 172 -14.53 1.57 6.64
CA SER A 172 -14.52 1.30 5.21
C SER A 172 -15.80 0.63 4.71
N ALA A 173 -16.38 -0.30 5.49
CA ALA A 173 -17.63 -0.97 5.15
C ALA A 173 -18.83 -0.02 5.26
N VAL A 174 -18.88 0.77 6.35
CA VAL A 174 -19.93 1.77 6.58
C VAL A 174 -19.92 2.83 5.49
N ARG A 175 -18.76 3.44 5.21
CA ARG A 175 -18.59 4.44 4.16
C ARG A 175 -19.01 3.90 2.78
N GLN A 176 -18.65 2.66 2.47
CA GLN A 176 -19.03 2.04 1.20
C GLN A 176 -20.54 1.79 1.11
N ALA A 177 -21.18 1.36 2.18
CA ALA A 177 -22.64 1.16 2.22
C ALA A 177 -23.38 2.49 2.00
N ILE A 178 -22.93 3.54 2.66
CA ILE A 178 -23.48 4.91 2.51
C ILE A 178 -23.30 5.38 1.07
N ALA A 179 -22.10 5.28 0.50
CA ALA A 179 -21.81 5.69 -0.87
C ALA A 179 -22.70 4.96 -1.89
N CYS A 180 -22.87 3.64 -1.76
CA CYS A 180 -23.76 2.87 -2.60
C CYS A 180 -25.23 3.31 -2.46
N ALA A 181 -25.68 3.65 -1.24
CA ALA A 181 -27.03 4.07 -0.98
C ALA A 181 -27.33 5.49 -1.50
N LEU A 182 -26.36 6.38 -1.49
CA LEU A 182 -26.47 7.75 -1.98
C LEU A 182 -26.15 7.90 -3.47
N ALA A 183 -25.71 6.85 -4.15
CA ALA A 183 -25.40 6.88 -5.56
C ALA A 183 -26.61 7.37 -6.40
N PRO A 184 -26.36 8.04 -7.54
CA PRO A 184 -27.42 8.43 -8.46
C PRO A 184 -28.31 7.24 -8.86
N GLU A 185 -29.60 7.48 -9.04
CA GLU A 185 -30.59 6.42 -9.29
C GLU A 185 -30.22 5.51 -10.46
N ALA A 186 -29.65 6.09 -11.52
CA ALA A 186 -29.27 5.37 -12.73
C ALA A 186 -28.20 4.28 -12.51
N ILE A 187 -27.36 4.41 -11.47
CA ILE A 187 -26.26 3.49 -11.17
C ILE A 187 -26.40 2.80 -9.81
N ARG A 188 -27.44 3.17 -9.05
CA ARG A 188 -27.64 2.68 -7.68
C ARG A 188 -28.04 1.21 -7.65
N ALA A 189 -27.54 0.48 -6.66
CA ALA A 189 -27.97 -0.87 -6.35
C ALA A 189 -29.47 -0.93 -6.00
N ALA A 190 -30.16 -1.97 -6.41
CA ALA A 190 -31.57 -2.20 -6.07
C ALA A 190 -31.74 -2.51 -4.57
N ARG A 191 -30.78 -3.22 -3.99
CA ARG A 191 -30.74 -3.55 -2.56
C ARG A 191 -29.31 -3.48 -2.04
N ILE A 192 -29.13 -2.93 -0.84
CA ILE A 192 -27.84 -2.87 -0.15
C ILE A 192 -28.01 -3.51 1.23
N THR A 193 -27.21 -4.52 1.50
CA THR A 193 -27.15 -5.17 2.80
C THR A 193 -25.75 -5.06 3.39
N LEU A 194 -25.64 -4.44 4.57
CA LEU A 194 -24.42 -4.42 5.35
C LEU A 194 -24.41 -5.65 6.26
N LEU A 195 -23.48 -6.58 5.99
CA LEU A 195 -23.35 -7.83 6.73
C LEU A 195 -22.26 -7.72 7.78
N HIS A 196 -22.59 -7.95 9.03
CA HIS A 196 -21.63 -8.02 10.13
C HIS A 196 -22.04 -9.05 11.19
N ARG A 197 -21.08 -9.48 12.00
CA ARG A 197 -21.33 -10.45 13.08
C ARG A 197 -22.14 -9.90 14.26
N ARG A 198 -22.23 -8.57 14.39
CA ARG A 198 -22.97 -7.85 15.46
C ARG A 198 -23.55 -6.57 14.90
N ASP A 199 -24.63 -6.06 15.48
CA ASP A 199 -25.16 -4.74 15.12
C ASP A 199 -24.41 -3.60 15.83
N VAL A 200 -23.10 -3.61 15.67
CA VAL A 200 -22.17 -2.58 16.18
C VAL A 200 -21.13 -2.31 15.10
N PHE A 201 -21.00 -1.05 14.71
CA PHE A 201 -20.10 -0.62 13.66
C PHE A 201 -19.06 0.36 14.19
N ASP A 202 -17.84 0.26 13.70
CA ASP A 202 -16.70 1.11 14.06
C ASP A 202 -16.49 2.14 12.95
N ALA A 203 -17.09 3.34 13.11
CA ALA A 203 -16.99 4.44 12.17
C ALA A 203 -17.11 5.78 12.92
N SER A 204 -16.89 6.91 12.23
CA SER A 204 -17.06 8.23 12.84
C SER A 204 -18.52 8.47 13.27
N PRO A 205 -18.77 9.28 14.31
CA PRO A 205 -20.13 9.60 14.74
C PRO A 205 -21.04 10.06 13.59
N LYS A 206 -20.54 10.94 12.72
CA LYS A 206 -21.25 11.41 11.54
C LYS A 206 -21.68 10.27 10.61
N GLN A 207 -20.78 9.31 10.35
CA GLN A 207 -21.07 8.16 9.48
C GLN A 207 -22.07 7.20 10.14
N LEU A 208 -22.01 7.02 11.46
CA LEU A 208 -22.97 6.20 12.19
C LEU A 208 -24.39 6.82 12.16
N ASP A 209 -24.51 8.15 12.33
CA ASP A 209 -25.77 8.87 12.22
C ASP A 209 -26.36 8.74 10.81
N GLU A 210 -25.53 8.89 9.77
CA GLU A 210 -25.94 8.77 8.38
C GLU A 210 -26.36 7.32 8.03
N LEU A 211 -25.61 6.32 8.51
CA LEU A 211 -25.99 4.91 8.39
C LEU A 211 -27.37 4.66 9.03
N GLN A 212 -27.61 5.19 10.23
CA GLN A 212 -28.85 5.00 10.94
C GLN A 212 -30.03 5.66 10.20
N ALA A 213 -29.85 6.85 9.64
CA ALA A 213 -30.85 7.51 8.81
C ALA A 213 -31.18 6.69 7.55
N LEU A 214 -30.18 6.14 6.89
CA LEU A 214 -30.38 5.30 5.68
C LEU A 214 -31.02 3.95 6.03
N ARG A 215 -30.75 3.37 7.19
CA ARG A 215 -31.46 2.19 7.70
C ARG A 215 -32.94 2.50 7.96
N ALA A 216 -33.24 3.59 8.67
CA ALA A 216 -34.60 4.03 8.95
C ALA A 216 -35.41 4.30 7.66
N ALA A 217 -34.74 4.83 6.64
CA ALA A 217 -35.32 5.06 5.32
C ALA A 217 -35.45 3.80 4.44
N GLY A 218 -35.03 2.63 4.95
CA GLY A 218 -35.06 1.35 4.20
C GLY A 218 -34.04 1.26 3.05
N ARG A 219 -33.08 2.21 2.98
CA ARG A 219 -32.06 2.29 1.93
C ARG A 219 -30.89 1.31 2.15
N ILE A 220 -30.60 1.01 3.41
CA ILE A 220 -29.59 0.00 3.81
C ILE A 220 -30.25 -0.98 4.76
N GLN A 221 -30.12 -2.26 4.50
CA GLN A 221 -30.48 -3.33 5.40
C GLN A 221 -29.23 -3.79 6.16
N VAL A 222 -29.40 -4.25 7.40
CA VAL A 222 -28.30 -4.89 8.17
C VAL A 222 -28.66 -6.35 8.35
N ALA A 223 -27.74 -7.22 7.97
CA ALA A 223 -27.79 -8.66 8.24
C ALA A 223 -26.77 -8.99 9.33
N ILE A 224 -27.20 -9.68 10.37
CA ILE A 224 -26.33 -10.11 11.47
C ILE A 224 -26.06 -11.60 11.34
N GLY A 225 -24.78 -11.96 11.24
CA GLY A 225 -24.37 -13.36 11.14
C GLY A 225 -22.93 -13.53 10.68
N MET A 226 -22.47 -14.78 10.78
CA MET A 226 -21.15 -15.20 10.32
C MET A 226 -21.28 -15.99 9.01
N PRO A 227 -20.64 -15.57 7.91
CA PRO A 227 -20.62 -16.35 6.68
C PRO A 227 -19.99 -17.72 6.90
N GLY A 228 -20.67 -18.78 6.51
CA GLY A 228 -20.24 -20.17 6.65
C GLY A 228 -20.06 -20.90 5.33
N ARG A 229 -20.92 -20.64 4.35
CA ARG A 229 -20.90 -21.37 3.09
C ARG A 229 -21.37 -20.49 1.90
N VAL A 230 -20.82 -20.78 0.74
CA VAL A 230 -21.21 -20.21 -0.55
C VAL A 230 -22.37 -21.01 -1.13
N VAL A 231 -23.42 -20.32 -1.56
CA VAL A 231 -24.53 -20.92 -2.33
C VAL A 231 -24.40 -20.46 -3.76
N GLN A 232 -24.32 -21.43 -4.68
CA GLN A 232 -24.18 -21.14 -6.10
C GLN A 232 -25.18 -21.94 -6.93
N GLN A 233 -25.63 -21.34 -8.01
CA GLN A 233 -26.48 -21.99 -9.01
C GLN A 233 -25.95 -21.67 -10.41
N GLN A 234 -25.80 -22.68 -11.26
CA GLN A 234 -25.34 -22.54 -12.65
C GLN A 234 -24.04 -21.70 -12.77
N GLY A 235 -23.06 -21.88 -11.84
CA GLY A 235 -21.78 -21.16 -11.85
C GLY A 235 -21.86 -19.69 -11.42
N ARG A 236 -22.98 -19.26 -10.83
CA ARG A 236 -23.17 -17.92 -10.26
C ARG A 236 -23.32 -18.01 -8.73
N LEU A 237 -22.73 -17.07 -8.04
CA LEU A 237 -22.96 -16.85 -6.61
C LEU A 237 -24.37 -16.27 -6.43
N THR A 238 -25.24 -16.97 -5.69
CA THR A 238 -26.64 -16.57 -5.50
C THR A 238 -26.96 -16.20 -4.05
N ALA A 239 -26.23 -16.76 -3.08
CA ALA A 239 -26.41 -16.42 -1.67
C ALA A 239 -25.15 -16.77 -0.85
N LEU A 240 -25.09 -16.24 0.37
CA LEU A 240 -24.24 -16.74 1.46
C LEU A 240 -25.13 -17.40 2.50
N GLU A 241 -24.76 -18.58 2.94
CA GLU A 241 -25.33 -19.17 4.15
C GLU A 241 -24.61 -18.54 5.35
N LEU A 242 -25.38 -17.97 6.27
CA LEU A 242 -24.91 -17.32 7.48
C LEU A 242 -25.33 -18.14 8.69
N THR A 243 -24.50 -18.17 9.74
CA THR A 243 -24.97 -18.55 11.08
C THR A 243 -25.39 -17.27 11.79
N ASN A 244 -26.68 -17.15 12.12
CA ASN A 244 -27.23 -16.01 12.84
C ASN A 244 -26.84 -16.06 14.35
N PRO A 245 -27.13 -15.02 15.16
CA PRO A 245 -26.81 -14.99 16.60
C PRO A 245 -27.47 -16.14 17.40
N GLU A 246 -28.58 -16.67 16.93
CA GLU A 246 -29.33 -17.79 17.53
C GLU A 246 -28.74 -19.16 17.14
N GLY A 247 -27.65 -19.18 16.32
CA GLY A 247 -27.00 -20.41 15.87
C GLY A 247 -27.71 -21.11 14.70
N GLN A 248 -28.69 -20.46 14.07
CA GLN A 248 -29.42 -21.02 12.94
C GLN A 248 -28.74 -20.65 11.62
N ALA A 249 -28.82 -21.57 10.65
CA ALA A 249 -28.39 -21.29 9.28
C ALA A 249 -29.46 -20.48 8.52
N VAL A 250 -29.08 -19.35 7.97
CA VAL A 250 -29.95 -18.45 7.20
C VAL A 250 -29.28 -18.11 5.88
N GLU A 251 -30.01 -18.20 4.78
CA GLU A 251 -29.50 -17.76 3.47
C GLU A 251 -29.69 -16.25 3.29
N LEU A 252 -28.62 -15.57 2.92
CA LEU A 252 -28.60 -14.17 2.48
C LEU A 252 -28.41 -14.12 0.96
N PRO A 253 -29.46 -13.88 0.18
CA PRO A 253 -29.33 -13.74 -1.27
C PRO A 253 -28.45 -12.57 -1.66
N LEU A 254 -27.78 -12.67 -2.82
CA LEU A 254 -26.96 -11.57 -3.36
C LEU A 254 -26.69 -11.76 -4.86
N ASP A 255 -26.39 -10.66 -5.54
CA ASP A 255 -25.83 -10.64 -6.88
C ASP A 255 -24.32 -10.29 -6.86
N MET A 256 -23.89 -9.58 -5.83
CA MET A 256 -22.50 -9.15 -5.65
C MET A 256 -22.13 -9.10 -4.17
N LEU A 257 -20.95 -9.62 -3.85
CA LEU A 257 -20.35 -9.56 -2.53
C LEU A 257 -19.15 -8.61 -2.55
N LEU A 258 -19.18 -7.57 -1.73
CA LEU A 258 -18.08 -6.67 -1.50
C LEU A 258 -17.52 -6.89 -0.09
N VAL A 259 -16.28 -7.39 -0.01
CA VAL A 259 -15.63 -7.70 1.27
C VAL A 259 -14.80 -6.52 1.74
N ARG A 260 -15.15 -5.98 2.93
CA ARG A 260 -14.51 -4.82 3.59
C ARG A 260 -14.10 -5.18 5.02
N LEU A 261 -13.32 -6.24 5.16
CA LEU A 261 -12.83 -6.75 6.46
C LEU A 261 -11.56 -6.05 6.95
N GLY A 262 -11.20 -4.92 6.34
CA GLY A 262 -9.97 -4.19 6.58
C GLY A 262 -8.81 -4.71 5.74
N LEU A 263 -7.65 -4.11 5.95
CA LEU A 263 -6.41 -4.42 5.26
C LEU A 263 -5.50 -5.24 6.17
N VAL A 264 -4.76 -6.16 5.60
CA VAL A 264 -3.71 -6.89 6.30
C VAL A 264 -2.38 -6.66 5.61
N PRO A 265 -1.34 -6.30 6.36
CA PRO A 265 -0.02 -6.16 5.80
C PRO A 265 0.52 -7.53 5.39
N ARG A 266 1.07 -7.61 4.19
CA ARG A 266 1.78 -8.79 3.68
C ARG A 266 3.11 -8.35 3.12
N LEU A 267 4.17 -9.02 3.51
CA LEU A 267 5.52 -8.79 2.98
C LEU A 267 5.55 -9.07 1.47
N GLY A 268 4.66 -9.96 1.00
CA GLY A 268 4.56 -10.31 -0.41
C GLY A 268 5.82 -10.96 -0.94
N PRO A 269 6.19 -10.69 -2.22
CA PRO A 269 7.36 -11.26 -2.87
C PRO A 269 8.68 -10.99 -2.16
N ILE A 270 8.77 -9.93 -1.33
CA ILE A 270 9.98 -9.59 -0.54
C ILE A 270 10.45 -10.78 0.31
N ALA A 271 9.52 -11.61 0.78
CA ALA A 271 9.83 -12.79 1.57
C ALA A 271 10.66 -13.85 0.79
N ASP A 272 10.57 -13.82 -0.53
CA ASP A 272 11.17 -14.82 -1.44
C ASP A 272 12.46 -14.33 -2.10
N TRP A 273 12.93 -13.08 -1.80
CA TRP A 273 14.14 -12.51 -2.41
C TRP A 273 15.45 -13.00 -1.75
N GLY A 274 15.37 -13.99 -0.85
CA GLY A 274 16.56 -14.57 -0.20
C GLY A 274 17.20 -13.67 0.87
N LEU A 275 16.52 -12.60 1.30
CA LEU A 275 17.00 -11.71 2.35
C LEU A 275 16.77 -12.34 3.73
N GLN A 276 17.66 -12.03 4.68
CA GLN A 276 17.51 -12.52 6.04
C GLN A 276 16.28 -11.88 6.72
N LEU A 277 15.40 -12.74 7.25
CA LEU A 277 14.18 -12.33 7.93
C LEU A 277 14.18 -12.81 9.39
N GLU A 278 13.71 -11.94 10.27
CA GLU A 278 13.33 -12.29 11.64
C GLU A 278 11.90 -11.82 11.91
N ARG A 279 10.99 -12.74 12.31
CA ARG A 279 9.57 -12.43 12.59
C ARG A 279 8.88 -11.60 11.48
N LYS A 280 9.16 -11.94 10.21
CA LYS A 280 8.66 -11.24 9.01
C LYS A 280 9.18 -9.81 8.84
N GLN A 281 10.29 -9.47 9.43
CA GLN A 281 11.00 -8.20 9.26
C GLN A 281 12.40 -8.48 8.69
N LEU A 282 12.87 -7.59 7.83
CA LEU A 282 14.20 -7.67 7.23
C LEU A 282 15.26 -7.36 8.31
N VAL A 283 16.23 -8.25 8.47
CA VAL A 283 17.37 -8.00 9.35
C VAL A 283 18.35 -7.10 8.62
N VAL A 284 18.78 -6.02 9.29
CA VAL A 284 19.71 -5.04 8.73
C VAL A 284 20.87 -4.77 9.68
N ASP A 285 21.99 -4.33 9.13
CA ASP A 285 23.05 -3.71 9.89
C ASP A 285 22.60 -2.37 10.45
N GLY A 286 22.75 -2.15 11.75
CA GLY A 286 22.24 -0.94 12.42
C GLY A 286 23.04 0.34 12.12
N ALA A 287 24.19 0.26 11.45
CA ALA A 287 25.01 1.42 11.11
C ALA A 287 24.76 1.91 9.67
N THR A 288 24.46 1.00 8.75
CA THR A 288 24.32 1.30 7.32
C THR A 288 22.95 0.96 6.75
N PHE A 289 22.13 0.24 7.51
CA PHE A 289 20.85 -0.33 7.07
C PHE A 289 20.94 -1.22 5.84
N ALA A 290 22.14 -1.77 5.56
CA ALA A 290 22.34 -2.81 4.57
C ALA A 290 21.68 -4.12 5.03
N THR A 291 21.07 -4.84 4.07
CA THR A 291 20.53 -6.20 4.29
C THR A 291 21.65 -7.24 4.19
N SER A 292 21.28 -8.52 4.25
CA SER A 292 22.21 -9.64 4.01
C SER A 292 22.76 -9.68 2.58
N THR A 293 22.19 -8.92 1.64
CA THR A 293 22.65 -8.84 0.24
C THR A 293 23.26 -7.46 -0.01
N PRO A 294 24.58 -7.37 -0.31
CA PRO A 294 25.25 -6.12 -0.62
C PRO A 294 24.55 -5.35 -1.75
N GLY A 295 24.34 -4.05 -1.57
CA GLY A 295 23.62 -3.19 -2.51
C GLY A 295 22.10 -3.16 -2.33
N ILE A 296 21.55 -3.99 -1.41
CA ILE A 296 20.15 -3.90 -0.97
C ILE A 296 20.10 -3.35 0.45
N TYR A 297 19.36 -2.27 0.64
CA TYR A 297 19.13 -1.59 1.91
C TYR A 297 17.67 -1.69 2.29
N ALA A 298 17.36 -1.62 3.59
CA ALA A 298 15.97 -1.60 4.03
C ALA A 298 15.79 -0.64 5.21
N VAL A 299 14.65 0.08 5.24
CA VAL A 299 14.36 1.15 6.20
C VAL A 299 12.88 1.16 6.60
N GLY A 300 12.55 1.85 7.68
CA GLY A 300 11.19 2.00 8.16
C GLY A 300 10.65 0.75 8.88
N ASP A 301 9.34 0.53 8.81
CA ASP A 301 8.69 -0.54 9.57
C ASP A 301 8.95 -1.96 9.02
N ALA A 302 9.56 -2.05 7.83
CA ALA A 302 9.93 -3.31 7.20
C ALA A 302 11.07 -4.06 7.92
N ILE A 303 11.84 -3.36 8.76
CA ILE A 303 13.11 -3.85 9.29
C ILE A 303 13.09 -4.16 10.77
N THR A 304 14.10 -4.94 11.19
CA THR A 304 14.42 -5.19 12.59
C THR A 304 15.92 -5.08 12.84
N TYR A 305 16.27 -4.49 13.97
CA TYR A 305 17.62 -4.39 14.53
C TYR A 305 17.52 -4.09 16.03
N PRO A 306 18.58 -4.27 16.85
CA PRO A 306 18.53 -3.97 18.28
C PRO A 306 18.13 -2.51 18.56
N GLY A 307 17.07 -2.31 19.33
CA GLY A 307 16.56 -0.97 19.65
C GLY A 307 15.55 -0.38 18.65
N LYS A 308 15.16 -1.09 17.59
CA LYS A 308 14.18 -0.61 16.61
C LYS A 308 12.90 -0.09 17.27
N ARG A 309 12.46 1.09 16.84
CA ARG A 309 11.13 1.64 17.10
C ARG A 309 10.41 1.91 15.77
N LYS A 310 9.14 1.52 15.68
CA LYS A 310 8.30 1.75 14.49
C LYS A 310 7.67 3.14 14.56
N LEU A 311 8.51 4.16 14.34
CA LEU A 311 8.14 5.57 14.29
C LEU A 311 8.64 6.16 12.97
N ILE A 312 7.91 7.12 12.42
CA ILE A 312 8.31 7.82 11.18
C ILE A 312 9.67 8.49 11.36
N VAL A 313 9.90 9.14 12.50
CA VAL A 313 11.16 9.82 12.81
C VAL A 313 12.35 8.86 12.86
N SER A 314 12.16 7.64 13.38
CA SER A 314 13.21 6.60 13.34
C SER A 314 13.52 6.21 11.90
N GLY A 315 12.49 6.05 11.07
CA GLY A 315 12.63 5.75 9.65
C GLY A 315 13.38 6.85 8.87
N PHE A 316 13.22 8.11 9.23
CA PHE A 316 13.99 9.21 8.63
C PHE A 316 15.49 9.11 8.95
N HIS A 317 15.83 8.79 10.18
CA HIS A 317 17.22 8.53 10.55
C HIS A 317 17.80 7.32 9.79
N GLU A 318 17.06 6.24 9.71
CA GLU A 318 17.43 5.03 8.97
C GLU A 318 17.68 5.33 7.49
N ALA A 319 16.78 6.08 6.85
CA ALA A 319 16.90 6.50 5.45
C ALA A 319 18.17 7.36 5.21
N THR A 320 18.51 8.22 6.17
CA THR A 320 19.73 9.02 6.10
C THR A 320 20.97 8.13 6.08
N LEU A 321 21.11 7.21 7.03
CA LEU A 321 22.28 6.34 7.12
C LEU A 321 22.35 5.35 5.95
N ALA A 322 21.20 4.84 5.49
CA ALA A 322 21.13 3.98 4.30
C ALA A 322 21.63 4.70 3.03
N ALA A 323 21.29 5.97 2.85
CA ALA A 323 21.76 6.74 1.70
C ALA A 323 23.26 6.97 1.73
N PHE A 324 23.86 7.29 2.90
CA PHE A 324 25.30 7.39 3.05
C PHE A 324 25.97 6.04 2.82
N GLY A 325 25.47 4.97 3.43
CA GLY A 325 26.00 3.62 3.25
C GLY A 325 26.02 3.19 1.77
N ALA A 326 24.96 3.47 1.04
CA ALA A 326 24.89 3.16 -0.39
C ALA A 326 25.83 4.02 -1.23
N ALA A 327 25.91 5.31 -0.96
CA ALA A 327 26.80 6.22 -1.69
C ALA A 327 28.27 5.83 -1.49
N GLU A 328 28.69 5.52 -0.27
CA GLU A 328 30.03 5.03 0.05
C GLU A 328 30.32 3.66 -0.59
N TRP A 329 29.34 2.74 -0.55
CA TRP A 329 29.47 1.43 -1.21
C TRP A 329 29.65 1.58 -2.72
N LEU A 330 28.87 2.45 -3.38
CA LEU A 330 28.97 2.72 -4.82
C LEU A 330 30.28 3.42 -5.21
N ALA A 331 30.80 4.30 -4.33
CA ALA A 331 32.06 5.01 -4.53
C ALA A 331 33.30 4.16 -4.20
N GLY A 332 33.13 3.07 -3.44
CA GLY A 332 34.23 2.24 -2.93
C GLY A 332 35.11 2.97 -1.89
N THR A 333 34.65 4.09 -1.35
CA THR A 333 35.39 4.91 -0.38
C THR A 333 34.42 5.68 0.52
N ARG A 334 34.91 6.07 1.69
CA ARG A 334 34.15 6.92 2.61
C ARG A 334 33.98 8.32 2.03
N LEU A 335 32.76 8.85 2.09
CA LEU A 335 32.43 10.18 1.60
C LEU A 335 32.56 11.24 2.71
N PRO A 336 33.02 12.45 2.40
CA PRO A 336 33.02 13.54 3.34
C PRO A 336 31.59 13.97 3.67
N LEU A 337 31.37 14.34 4.95
CA LEU A 337 30.08 14.91 5.35
C LEU A 337 29.99 16.36 4.85
N GLU A 338 28.97 16.63 4.06
CA GLU A 338 28.61 17.97 3.59
C GLU A 338 27.34 18.46 4.29
N TYR A 339 27.26 19.77 4.54
CA TYR A 339 26.10 20.41 5.16
C TYR A 339 25.33 21.24 4.13
N THR A 340 24.02 21.09 4.06
CA THR A 340 23.13 21.79 3.13
C THR A 340 23.20 23.32 3.25
N THR A 341 23.57 23.81 4.44
CA THR A 341 23.71 25.25 4.73
C THR A 341 24.96 25.89 4.13
N SER A 342 26.00 25.11 3.82
CA SER A 342 27.29 25.62 3.37
C SER A 342 27.82 25.01 2.06
N SER A 343 27.38 23.81 1.70
CA SER A 343 27.82 23.16 0.46
C SER A 343 27.10 23.74 -0.76
N GLU A 344 27.86 24.34 -1.69
CA GLU A 344 27.33 24.84 -2.95
C GLU A 344 26.76 23.71 -3.81
N ARG A 345 27.40 22.54 -3.82
CA ARG A 345 26.93 21.35 -4.50
C ARG A 345 25.52 20.96 -4.02
N LEU A 346 25.33 20.85 -2.70
CA LEU A 346 24.04 20.47 -2.13
C LEU A 346 22.97 21.54 -2.39
N GLN A 347 23.32 22.82 -2.33
CA GLN A 347 22.39 23.91 -2.61
C GLN A 347 21.95 23.92 -4.08
N THR A 348 22.88 23.60 -5.00
CA THR A 348 22.56 23.43 -6.43
C THR A 348 21.63 22.25 -6.65
N LEU A 349 21.90 21.08 -6.04
CA LEU A 349 21.03 19.91 -6.10
C LEU A 349 19.62 20.19 -5.57
N LEU A 350 19.49 21.06 -4.57
CA LEU A 350 18.21 21.49 -4.00
C LEU A 350 17.50 22.57 -4.83
N GLY A 351 18.10 23.02 -5.95
CA GLY A 351 17.55 24.11 -6.76
C GLY A 351 17.53 25.47 -6.05
N ARG A 352 18.43 25.68 -5.06
CA ARG A 352 18.50 26.93 -4.27
C ARG A 352 19.53 27.92 -4.81
N ARG A 353 20.38 27.49 -5.73
CA ARG A 353 21.32 28.32 -6.49
C ARG A 353 21.21 27.96 -7.96
N GLY A 354 20.86 28.90 -8.77
CA GLY A 354 20.85 28.91 -10.22
C GLY A 354 21.28 30.29 -10.67
#